data_7efeeb5c2a9eaba01bf1006add2fc2ce
#
_entry.id   7efeeb5c2a9eaba01bf1006add2fc2ce
#
_cell.length_a   1.000
_cell.length_b   1.000
_cell.length_c   1.000
_cell.angle_alpha   90.00
_cell.angle_beta   90.00
_cell.angle_gamma   90.00
#
_symmetry.space_group_name_H-M   'P 1'
#
loop_
_entity.id
_entity.type
_entity.pdbx_description
1 polymer ?
#
loop_
_entity_poly.entity_id
_entity_poly.type
_entity_poly.pdbx_seq_one_letter_code
_entity_poly.pdbx_strand_id
1 'polypeptide(L)'
;MASQDWLEKDFYKILGVSKTASDAEIKKSYRSLSRKYHPDVNRDNPSAEARFKEVSEAYSVLSDKNERAEYDQIRTMQSGGPRFSAGGSQGGFEDVFGGMFGGGMPRNAPGGDYGDLFSGLFGGGGGGFGGYREPTKGRDLVSRVTIDLKTAIAGTDVTLEGPGGKKITARVPAGVKDGQKVRLRGKGHPSPDGGKAGDVIITVGVPKHQIFARDGDHLRIELPITFGEATLGATVEVPTIEGDTVKMKIPAGTPSGKVLRVKGRGVRAGAALGDLLVELQVAVPSHLSGAAKGHLEKLMAALPNENPRE
;
A
#
# COMPACT_ATOMS: atom_id res chain seq x y z
N MET A 1 -8.11 20.98 29.19
CA MET A 1 -6.68 21.20 29.53
C MET A 1 -5.81 21.62 28.34
N ALA A 2 -6.30 21.60 27.11
CA ALA A 2 -5.53 22.04 25.92
C ALA A 2 -5.27 23.57 25.86
N SER A 3 -6.12 24.41 26.45
CA SER A 3 -6.01 25.86 26.34
C SER A 3 -4.94 26.53 27.21
N GLN A 4 -4.47 25.91 28.29
CA GLN A 4 -3.39 26.44 29.11
C GLN A 4 -2.01 26.29 28.47
N ASP A 5 -1.76 25.16 27.78
CA ASP A 5 -0.50 24.92 27.05
C ASP A 5 -0.31 25.86 25.85
N TRP A 6 -1.42 26.35 25.25
CA TRP A 6 -1.39 27.31 24.13
C TRP A 6 -0.92 28.69 24.51
N LEU A 7 -1.03 29.07 25.80
CA LEU A 7 -0.58 30.36 26.33
C LEU A 7 0.93 30.38 26.57
N GLU A 8 1.53 29.23 26.90
CA GLU A 8 2.94 29.17 27.27
C GLU A 8 3.86 28.79 26.10
N LYS A 9 3.36 28.05 25.11
CA LYS A 9 4.16 27.54 23.99
C LYS A 9 4.02 28.37 22.72
N ASP A 10 5.15 28.70 22.08
CA ASP A 10 5.18 29.36 20.79
C ASP A 10 5.30 28.30 19.65
N PHE A 11 4.16 27.87 19.12
CA PHE A 11 4.11 26.83 18.07
C PHE A 11 4.84 27.22 16.79
N TYR A 12 4.84 28.50 16.41
CA TYR A 12 5.64 28.97 15.27
C TYR A 12 7.15 28.86 15.53
N LYS A 13 7.61 29.15 16.74
CA LYS A 13 9.01 28.98 17.14
C LYS A 13 9.39 27.50 17.25
N ILE A 14 8.48 26.65 17.74
CA ILE A 14 8.72 25.20 17.83
C ILE A 14 8.94 24.60 16.44
N LEU A 15 8.13 25.01 15.46
CA LEU A 15 8.32 24.60 14.07
C LEU A 15 9.42 25.39 13.33
N GLY A 16 9.96 26.48 13.92
CA GLY A 16 10.98 27.32 13.29
C GLY A 16 10.48 28.04 12.04
N VAL A 17 9.21 28.46 12.03
CA VAL A 17 8.58 29.18 10.91
C VAL A 17 8.08 30.56 11.34
N SER A 18 7.85 31.45 10.37
CA SER A 18 7.26 32.79 10.64
C SER A 18 5.78 32.61 11.02
N LYS A 19 5.25 33.58 11.81
CA LYS A 19 3.81 33.71 12.10
C LYS A 19 2.97 33.85 10.82
N THR A 20 3.56 34.38 9.74
CA THR A 20 2.93 34.54 8.42
C THR A 20 3.20 33.40 7.48
N ALA A 21 3.78 32.30 7.97
CA ALA A 21 4.10 31.14 7.14
C ALA A 21 2.86 30.52 6.51
N SER A 22 3.00 30.12 5.25
CA SER A 22 1.98 29.39 4.50
C SER A 22 1.84 27.95 5.02
N ASP A 23 0.68 27.31 4.74
CA ASP A 23 0.41 25.91 5.11
C ASP A 23 1.48 24.96 4.52
N ALA A 24 2.03 25.32 3.34
CA ALA A 24 3.09 24.55 2.69
C ALA A 24 4.43 24.62 3.46
N GLU A 25 4.78 25.79 4.00
CA GLU A 25 6.00 25.99 4.79
C GLU A 25 5.88 25.30 6.16
N ILE A 26 4.73 25.41 6.83
CA ILE A 26 4.43 24.71 8.08
C ILE A 26 4.60 23.20 7.88
N LYS A 27 3.99 22.65 6.82
CA LYS A 27 4.07 21.21 6.49
C LYS A 27 5.49 20.77 6.14
N LYS A 28 6.26 21.61 5.43
CA LYS A 28 7.67 21.33 5.08
C LYS A 28 8.54 21.26 6.32
N SER A 29 8.40 22.23 7.23
CA SER A 29 9.16 22.29 8.48
C SER A 29 8.84 21.09 9.38
N TYR A 30 7.55 20.79 9.57
CA TYR A 30 7.11 19.61 10.32
C TYR A 30 7.75 18.33 9.80
N ARG A 31 7.72 18.08 8.49
CA ARG A 31 8.32 16.88 7.90
C ARG A 31 9.83 16.77 8.15
N SER A 32 10.52 17.91 8.13
CA SER A 32 11.97 17.94 8.41
C SER A 32 12.26 17.62 9.87
N LEU A 33 11.56 18.27 10.80
CA LEU A 33 11.75 18.09 12.23
C LEU A 33 11.28 16.71 12.71
N SER A 34 10.17 16.22 12.19
CA SER A 34 9.63 14.88 12.47
C SER A 34 10.61 13.77 12.08
N ARG A 35 11.28 13.88 10.92
CA ARG A 35 12.34 12.93 10.54
C ARG A 35 13.57 13.04 11.44
N LYS A 36 13.95 14.27 11.82
CA LYS A 36 15.12 14.52 12.68
C LYS A 36 14.95 13.94 14.09
N TYR A 37 13.75 14.04 14.66
CA TYR A 37 13.45 13.63 16.03
C TYR A 37 12.66 12.33 16.11
N HIS A 38 12.56 11.58 15.00
CA HIS A 38 11.79 10.32 14.96
C HIS A 38 12.34 9.31 15.97
N PRO A 39 11.46 8.59 16.72
CA PRO A 39 11.89 7.59 17.70
C PRO A 39 12.76 6.48 17.11
N ASP A 40 12.50 6.05 15.88
CA ASP A 40 13.29 5.00 15.20
C ASP A 40 14.74 5.42 14.94
N VAL A 41 14.98 6.72 14.74
CA VAL A 41 16.32 7.27 14.47
C VAL A 41 17.03 7.68 15.77
N ASN A 42 16.26 8.01 16.83
CA ASN A 42 16.78 8.49 18.11
C ASN A 42 16.36 7.55 19.25
N ARG A 43 16.65 6.27 19.12
CA ARG A 43 16.37 5.27 20.16
C ARG A 43 17.08 5.68 21.45
N ASP A 44 16.36 5.59 22.58
CA ASP A 44 16.88 5.89 23.92
C ASP A 44 17.31 7.36 24.16
N ASN A 45 16.76 8.32 23.38
CA ASN A 45 17.02 9.75 23.60
C ASN A 45 15.74 10.48 24.07
N PRO A 46 15.53 10.64 25.41
CA PRO A 46 14.34 11.29 25.96
C PRO A 46 14.14 12.73 25.50
N SER A 47 15.24 13.45 25.20
CA SER A 47 15.16 14.82 24.72
C SER A 47 14.65 14.92 23.28
N ALA A 48 14.98 13.94 22.43
CA ALA A 48 14.45 13.84 21.08
C ALA A 48 12.97 13.46 21.08
N GLU A 49 12.54 12.57 21.98
CA GLU A 49 11.14 12.21 22.17
C GLU A 49 10.28 13.40 22.63
N ALA A 50 10.77 14.17 23.62
CA ALA A 50 10.09 15.38 24.07
C ALA A 50 9.94 16.41 22.93
N ARG A 51 11.00 16.61 22.15
CA ARG A 51 10.97 17.50 20.97
C ARG A 51 10.03 16.99 19.87
N PHE A 52 9.95 15.69 19.65
CA PHE A 52 9.02 15.12 18.68
C PHE A 52 7.57 15.37 19.11
N LYS A 53 7.24 15.25 20.40
CA LYS A 53 5.92 15.55 20.97
C LYS A 53 5.56 17.02 20.76
N GLU A 54 6.48 17.95 21.11
CA GLU A 54 6.28 19.40 20.91
C GLU A 54 6.06 19.76 19.43
N VAL A 55 6.84 19.19 18.52
CA VAL A 55 6.73 19.41 17.07
C VAL A 55 5.40 18.88 16.53
N SER A 56 4.95 17.71 17.02
CA SER A 56 3.67 17.12 16.61
C SER A 56 2.48 17.92 17.12
N GLU A 57 2.52 18.39 18.35
CA GLU A 57 1.51 19.27 18.95
C GLU A 57 1.43 20.62 18.19
N ALA A 58 2.56 21.25 17.92
CA ALA A 58 2.61 22.49 17.16
C ALA A 58 2.03 22.34 15.75
N TYR A 59 2.30 21.21 15.09
CA TYR A 59 1.76 20.93 13.76
C TYR A 59 0.25 20.66 13.80
N SER A 60 -0.28 19.94 14.78
CA SER A 60 -1.73 19.69 14.88
C SER A 60 -2.51 20.98 14.91
N VAL A 61 -2.09 21.94 15.73
CA VAL A 61 -2.76 23.25 15.86
C VAL A 61 -2.56 24.13 14.63
N LEU A 62 -1.33 24.24 14.09
CA LEU A 62 -1.05 25.14 12.96
C LEU A 62 -1.45 24.59 11.59
N SER A 63 -1.76 23.31 11.45
CA SER A 63 -2.21 22.71 10.19
C SER A 63 -3.71 22.84 9.95
N ASP A 64 -4.50 23.00 10.98
CA ASP A 64 -5.93 23.27 10.87
C ASP A 64 -6.19 24.79 10.88
N LYS A 65 -6.95 25.29 9.89
CA LYS A 65 -7.20 26.71 9.73
C LYS A 65 -7.97 27.33 10.88
N ASN A 66 -8.88 26.56 11.48
CA ASN A 66 -9.72 27.04 12.58
C ASN A 66 -8.91 27.08 13.89
N GLU A 67 -8.18 26.01 14.19
CA GLU A 67 -7.32 25.93 15.37
C GLU A 67 -6.18 26.97 15.32
N ARG A 68 -5.61 27.18 14.14
CA ARG A 68 -4.59 28.22 13.92
C ARG A 68 -5.16 29.62 14.18
N ALA A 69 -6.36 29.92 13.67
CA ALA A 69 -7.00 31.21 13.88
C ALA A 69 -7.33 31.45 15.36
N GLU A 70 -7.81 30.44 16.07
CA GLU A 70 -8.08 30.46 17.48
C GLU A 70 -6.80 30.70 18.31
N TYR A 71 -5.75 29.95 17.98
CA TYR A 71 -4.42 30.12 18.59
C TYR A 71 -3.85 31.55 18.38
N ASP A 72 -3.97 32.06 17.16
CA ASP A 72 -3.51 33.44 16.84
C ASP A 72 -4.33 34.51 17.59
N GLN A 73 -5.64 34.33 17.79
CA GLN A 73 -6.49 35.19 18.59
C GLN A 73 -6.06 35.20 20.06
N ILE A 74 -5.86 34.02 20.66
CA ILE A 74 -5.42 33.86 22.04
C ILE A 74 -4.09 34.60 22.26
N ARG A 75 -3.15 34.47 21.35
CA ARG A 75 -1.84 35.15 21.43
C ARG A 75 -1.92 36.68 21.24
N THR A 76 -2.85 37.11 20.39
CA THR A 76 -3.06 38.56 20.17
C THR A 76 -3.64 39.24 21.43
N MET A 77 -4.53 38.56 22.14
CA MET A 77 -5.10 39.02 23.40
C MET A 77 -4.03 39.14 24.51
N GLN A 78 -3.04 38.25 24.53
CA GLN A 78 -1.95 38.27 25.50
C GLN A 78 -0.89 39.36 25.22
N SER A 79 -0.68 39.72 23.96
CA SER A 79 0.34 40.67 23.54
C SER A 79 -0.10 42.13 23.54
N GLY A 80 -1.22 42.52 24.20
CA GLY A 80 -1.60 43.93 24.43
C GLY A 80 -2.21 44.61 23.20
N GLY A 81 -2.98 43.94 22.37
CA GLY A 81 -3.82 44.57 21.36
C GLY A 81 -4.96 45.40 21.98
N PRO A 82 -5.53 46.38 21.24
CA PRO A 82 -6.47 47.36 21.79
C PRO A 82 -7.68 46.66 22.42
N ARG A 83 -7.87 46.95 23.72
CA ARG A 83 -9.07 46.54 24.46
C ARG A 83 -10.27 47.21 23.80
N PHE A 84 -11.05 46.47 23.04
CA PHE A 84 -12.35 46.92 22.57
C PHE A 84 -13.28 46.96 23.81
N SER A 85 -13.35 48.10 24.46
CA SER A 85 -14.29 48.36 25.52
C SER A 85 -15.65 48.63 24.88
N ALA A 86 -16.41 47.59 24.60
CA ALA A 86 -17.84 47.72 24.36
C ALA A 86 -18.54 47.57 25.71
N GLY A 87 -19.18 48.65 26.12
CA GLY A 87 -19.76 48.84 27.44
C GLY A 87 -20.81 47.82 27.85
N GLY A 88 -20.80 47.47 29.14
CA GLY A 88 -21.96 47.13 29.96
C GLY A 88 -22.45 45.68 29.89
N SER A 89 -21.91 44.84 30.72
CA SER A 89 -22.61 44.10 31.77
C SER A 89 -21.69 43.05 32.37
N GLN A 90 -21.70 42.98 33.67
CA GLN A 90 -20.96 42.12 34.57
C GLN A 90 -21.44 40.69 34.41
N GLY A 91 -20.77 39.93 33.55
CA GLY A 91 -20.97 38.51 33.37
C GLY A 91 -19.65 37.94 32.85
N GLY A 92 -18.85 37.38 33.78
CA GLY A 92 -17.48 36.96 33.51
C GLY A 92 -17.42 35.81 32.49
N PHE A 93 -16.32 35.77 31.77
CA PHE A 93 -15.87 34.71 30.90
C PHE A 93 -15.94 33.29 31.54
N GLU A 94 -15.98 33.22 32.88
CA GLU A 94 -16.21 31.99 33.65
C GLU A 94 -17.61 31.41 33.51
N ASP A 95 -18.65 32.24 33.29
CA ASP A 95 -20.04 31.73 33.15
C ASP A 95 -20.35 31.11 31.78
N VAL A 96 -19.68 31.58 30.74
CA VAL A 96 -19.85 31.00 29.39
C VAL A 96 -19.01 29.72 29.22
N PHE A 97 -17.84 29.67 29.85
CA PHE A 97 -16.93 28.51 29.73
C PHE A 97 -17.15 27.45 30.83
N GLY A 98 -17.60 27.87 32.04
CA GLY A 98 -17.94 26.97 33.14
C GLY A 98 -19.20 26.16 32.91
N GLY A 99 -20.17 26.70 32.16
CA GLY A 99 -21.42 25.99 31.81
C GLY A 99 -21.21 24.86 30.75
N MET A 100 -20.16 24.95 29.93
CA MET A 100 -19.90 24.02 28.88
C MET A 100 -19.00 22.85 29.31
N PHE A 101 -18.21 23.02 30.40
CA PHE A 101 -17.26 22.01 30.91
C PHE A 101 -17.49 21.53 32.33
N GLY A 102 -18.50 22.08 33.05
CA GLY A 102 -18.73 21.87 34.49
C GLY A 102 -19.76 20.83 34.91
N GLY A 103 -20.23 19.96 34.04
CA GLY A 103 -21.24 18.94 34.32
C GLY A 103 -20.67 17.53 34.52
N GLY A 104 -20.37 17.19 35.78
CA GLY A 104 -20.43 15.85 36.39
C GLY A 104 -19.79 14.65 35.67
N MET A 105 -18.51 14.36 35.96
CA MET A 105 -17.96 13.03 35.73
C MET A 105 -18.03 12.17 37.01
N PRO A 106 -18.53 10.90 36.94
CA PRO A 106 -18.36 9.94 38.01
C PRO A 106 -16.93 9.41 37.98
N ARG A 107 -16.27 9.53 39.14
CA ARG A 107 -14.99 8.88 39.46
C ARG A 107 -15.24 7.39 39.58
N ASN A 108 -14.88 6.58 38.59
CA ASN A 108 -14.32 5.22 38.79
C ASN A 108 -14.20 4.45 37.46
N ALA A 109 -12.99 4.34 36.91
CA ALA A 109 -12.57 3.19 36.09
C ALA A 109 -11.05 3.19 35.90
N PRO A 110 -10.37 2.06 36.17
CA PRO A 110 -8.93 1.92 35.97
C PRO A 110 -8.61 1.43 34.57
N GLY A 111 -7.66 2.11 33.91
CA GLY A 111 -6.82 1.56 32.84
C GLY A 111 -7.50 1.18 31.51
N GLY A 112 -7.46 2.04 30.52
CA GLY A 112 -7.88 1.69 29.15
C GLY A 112 -7.69 2.86 28.18
N ASP A 113 -6.89 2.61 27.20
CA ASP A 113 -6.70 3.20 25.87
C ASP A 113 -7.27 4.63 25.61
N TYR A 114 -6.38 5.60 25.62
CA TYR A 114 -6.67 7.02 25.38
C TYR A 114 -7.12 7.33 23.95
N GLY A 115 -7.02 6.39 23.00
CA GLY A 115 -7.42 6.55 21.60
C GLY A 115 -8.93 6.53 21.39
N ASP A 116 -9.63 5.71 22.12
CA ASP A 116 -11.09 5.52 22.00
C ASP A 116 -11.88 6.64 22.72
N LEU A 117 -11.29 7.21 23.78
CA LEU A 117 -11.92 8.32 24.51
C LEU A 117 -11.89 9.62 23.72
N PHE A 118 -10.84 9.85 22.91
CA PHE A 118 -10.71 11.03 22.06
C PHE A 118 -11.65 10.96 20.85
N SER A 119 -11.83 9.79 20.27
CA SER A 119 -12.80 9.54 19.20
C SER A 119 -14.26 9.70 19.65
N GLY A 120 -14.58 9.33 20.89
CA GLY A 120 -15.91 9.49 21.48
C GLY A 120 -16.26 10.91 21.89
N LEU A 121 -15.26 11.71 22.28
CA LEU A 121 -15.47 13.09 22.78
C LEU A 121 -15.55 14.11 21.63
N PHE A 122 -14.86 13.89 20.52
CA PHE A 122 -14.90 14.77 19.33
C PHE A 122 -15.72 14.24 18.16
N GLY A 123 -16.14 12.96 18.22
CA GLY A 123 -16.89 12.29 17.15
C GLY A 123 -18.40 12.10 17.39
N GLY A 124 -18.91 12.49 18.55
CA GLY A 124 -20.31 12.19 18.82
C GLY A 124 -20.92 12.98 19.95
N GLY A 125 -21.74 13.96 19.64
CA GLY A 125 -22.75 14.45 20.57
C GLY A 125 -22.80 15.94 20.80
N GLY A 126 -23.41 16.68 19.89
CA GLY A 126 -23.86 18.04 20.07
C GLY A 126 -25.29 18.18 19.56
N GLY A 127 -26.25 18.09 20.45
CA GLY A 127 -27.64 18.42 20.12
C GLY A 127 -27.82 19.90 19.87
N GLY A 128 -28.48 20.27 18.76
CA GLY A 128 -29.27 21.47 18.64
C GLY A 128 -28.59 22.72 18.11
N PHE A 129 -28.26 22.73 16.86
CA PHE A 129 -28.45 23.84 15.92
C PHE A 129 -28.45 23.18 14.53
N GLY A 130 -29.43 23.50 13.66
CA GLY A 130 -29.61 22.88 12.34
C GLY A 130 -28.36 22.95 11.48
N GLY A 131 -27.37 22.11 11.80
CA GLY A 131 -26.16 21.89 11.02
C GLY A 131 -26.54 21.01 9.83
N TYR A 132 -26.27 21.48 8.63
CA TYR A 132 -26.24 20.66 7.42
C TYR A 132 -25.37 19.43 7.73
N ARG A 133 -26.01 18.27 7.95
CA ARG A 133 -25.26 16.99 7.95
C ARG A 133 -24.64 16.87 6.58
N GLU A 134 -23.31 16.89 6.50
CA GLU A 134 -22.65 16.52 5.24
C GLU A 134 -23.19 15.15 4.81
N PRO A 135 -23.68 15.04 3.58
CA PRO A 135 -24.24 13.79 3.09
C PRO A 135 -23.21 12.66 3.21
N THR A 136 -23.55 11.61 3.91
CA THR A 136 -22.63 10.47 4.11
C THR A 136 -22.36 9.76 2.79
N LYS A 137 -21.11 9.27 2.59
CA LYS A 137 -20.76 8.48 1.42
C LYS A 137 -21.50 7.13 1.46
N GLY A 138 -21.98 6.67 0.31
CA GLY A 138 -22.55 5.33 0.15
C GLY A 138 -21.54 4.22 0.47
N ARG A 139 -22.04 3.02 0.79
CA ARG A 139 -21.21 1.86 1.12
C ARG A 139 -20.44 1.37 -0.11
N ASP A 140 -19.20 0.94 0.10
CA ASP A 140 -18.39 0.32 -0.94
C ASP A 140 -18.89 -1.11 -1.23
N LEU A 141 -18.84 -1.53 -2.48
CA LEU A 141 -19.12 -2.90 -2.92
C LEU A 141 -17.79 -3.64 -3.09
N VAL A 142 -17.60 -4.72 -2.33
CA VAL A 142 -16.40 -5.56 -2.44
C VAL A 142 -16.74 -6.83 -3.19
N SER A 143 -15.96 -7.13 -4.24
CA SER A 143 -16.13 -8.33 -5.06
C SER A 143 -14.79 -9.02 -5.30
N ARG A 144 -14.82 -10.30 -5.66
CA ARG A 144 -13.65 -11.07 -6.07
C ARG A 144 -13.89 -11.65 -7.45
N VAL A 145 -12.88 -11.54 -8.33
CA VAL A 145 -12.91 -12.12 -9.68
C VAL A 145 -11.66 -12.97 -9.84
N THR A 146 -11.84 -14.18 -10.36
CA THR A 146 -10.73 -15.08 -10.68
C THR A 146 -10.55 -15.09 -12.20
N ILE A 147 -9.31 -14.84 -12.66
CA ILE A 147 -8.92 -14.87 -14.06
C ILE A 147 -7.66 -15.73 -14.21
N ASP A 148 -7.49 -16.37 -15.37
CA ASP A 148 -6.31 -17.16 -15.65
C ASP A 148 -5.05 -16.29 -15.84
N LEU A 149 -3.87 -16.90 -15.79
CA LEU A 149 -2.59 -16.20 -15.91
C LEU A 149 -2.44 -15.47 -17.26
N LYS A 150 -2.87 -16.10 -18.36
CA LYS A 150 -2.82 -15.51 -19.70
C LYS A 150 -3.67 -14.23 -19.78
N THR A 151 -4.89 -14.29 -19.28
CA THR A 151 -5.82 -13.15 -19.19
C THR A 151 -5.28 -12.06 -18.25
N ALA A 152 -4.68 -12.44 -17.11
CA ALA A 152 -4.06 -11.50 -16.19
C ALA A 152 -2.88 -10.73 -16.82
N ILE A 153 -2.12 -11.38 -17.72
CA ILE A 153 -1.02 -10.75 -18.46
C ILE A 153 -1.55 -9.81 -19.53
N ALA A 154 -2.56 -10.24 -20.29
CA ALA A 154 -3.13 -9.43 -21.37
C ALA A 154 -3.99 -8.26 -20.89
N GLY A 155 -4.59 -8.40 -19.70
CA GLY A 155 -5.66 -7.54 -19.21
C GLY A 155 -7.00 -7.89 -19.84
N THR A 156 -8.08 -7.56 -19.15
CA THR A 156 -9.44 -7.88 -19.60
C THR A 156 -10.46 -6.94 -19.02
N ASP A 157 -11.64 -6.90 -19.60
CA ASP A 157 -12.80 -6.26 -19.02
C ASP A 157 -13.66 -7.31 -18.32
N VAL A 158 -13.96 -7.11 -17.05
CA VAL A 158 -14.81 -8.00 -16.24
C VAL A 158 -16.14 -7.31 -15.95
N THR A 159 -17.22 -8.05 -16.05
CA THR A 159 -18.57 -7.55 -15.74
C THR A 159 -19.03 -8.11 -14.41
N LEU A 160 -19.47 -7.22 -13.52
CA LEU A 160 -19.97 -7.52 -12.19
C LEU A 160 -21.39 -7.05 -12.04
N GLU A 161 -22.13 -7.66 -11.14
CA GLU A 161 -23.42 -7.12 -10.68
C GLU A 161 -23.18 -6.05 -9.62
N GLY A 162 -23.65 -4.86 -9.91
CA GLY A 162 -23.63 -3.72 -9.01
C GLY A 162 -24.92 -3.58 -8.21
N PRO A 163 -25.02 -2.52 -7.41
CA PRO A 163 -26.22 -2.22 -6.64
C PRO A 163 -27.45 -2.09 -7.54
N GLY A 164 -28.56 -2.74 -7.13
CA GLY A 164 -29.81 -2.75 -7.89
C GLY A 164 -29.77 -3.58 -9.18
N GLY A 165 -28.89 -4.58 -9.30
CA GLY A 165 -28.78 -5.47 -10.46
C GLY A 165 -28.16 -4.83 -11.70
N LYS A 166 -27.58 -3.64 -11.59
CA LYS A 166 -26.90 -2.96 -12.71
C LYS A 166 -25.58 -3.64 -13.04
N LYS A 167 -25.36 -3.96 -14.31
CA LYS A 167 -24.07 -4.48 -14.77
C LYS A 167 -22.99 -3.37 -14.74
N ILE A 168 -21.87 -3.64 -14.07
CA ILE A 168 -20.72 -2.75 -13.99
C ILE A 168 -19.56 -3.42 -14.70
N THR A 169 -19.04 -2.79 -15.75
CA THR A 169 -17.83 -3.25 -16.43
C THR A 169 -16.62 -2.59 -15.80
N ALA A 170 -15.66 -3.41 -15.41
CA ALA A 170 -14.39 -3.00 -14.81
C ALA A 170 -13.23 -3.43 -15.68
N ARG A 171 -12.34 -2.49 -16.02
CA ARG A 171 -11.10 -2.78 -16.70
C ARG A 171 -10.06 -3.30 -15.73
N VAL A 172 -9.65 -4.56 -15.89
CA VAL A 172 -8.49 -5.15 -15.21
C VAL A 172 -7.25 -4.83 -16.06
N PRO A 173 -6.26 -4.10 -15.52
CA PRO A 173 -5.09 -3.72 -16.30
C PRO A 173 -4.23 -4.94 -16.65
N ALA A 174 -3.50 -4.84 -17.78
CA ALA A 174 -2.52 -5.84 -18.17
C ALA A 174 -1.42 -5.98 -17.10
N GLY A 175 -0.99 -7.21 -16.83
CA GLY A 175 0.02 -7.50 -15.84
C GLY A 175 -0.46 -7.46 -14.38
N VAL A 176 -1.77 -7.51 -14.12
CA VAL A 176 -2.32 -7.55 -12.75
C VAL A 176 -1.72 -8.73 -11.97
N LYS A 177 -1.47 -8.52 -10.68
CA LYS A 177 -0.92 -9.54 -9.76
C LYS A 177 -2.05 -10.23 -9.00
N ASP A 178 -1.80 -11.46 -8.55
CA ASP A 178 -2.72 -12.15 -7.64
C ASP A 178 -2.95 -11.31 -6.38
N GLY A 179 -4.22 -11.26 -5.93
CA GLY A 179 -4.64 -10.45 -4.79
C GLY A 179 -4.68 -8.94 -5.05
N GLN A 180 -4.33 -8.46 -6.23
CA GLN A 180 -4.37 -7.04 -6.55
C GLN A 180 -5.79 -6.49 -6.54
N LYS A 181 -5.97 -5.30 -5.94
CA LYS A 181 -7.27 -4.63 -5.85
C LYS A 181 -7.41 -3.57 -6.94
N VAL A 182 -8.51 -3.64 -7.68
CA VAL A 182 -8.93 -2.64 -8.67
C VAL A 182 -10.11 -1.87 -8.11
N ARG A 183 -10.02 -0.54 -8.05
CA ARG A 183 -11.05 0.34 -7.47
C ARG A 183 -11.73 1.15 -8.56
N LEU A 184 -13.05 1.05 -8.62
CA LEU A 184 -13.92 1.86 -9.47
C LEU A 184 -14.65 2.88 -8.61
N ARG A 185 -14.27 4.14 -8.73
CA ARG A 185 -14.81 5.21 -7.90
C ARG A 185 -16.28 5.51 -8.24
N GLY A 186 -17.10 5.69 -7.20
CA GLY A 186 -18.50 6.09 -7.33
C GLY A 186 -19.41 5.06 -8.00
N LYS A 187 -19.02 3.78 -8.06
CA LYS A 187 -19.81 2.68 -8.64
C LYS A 187 -20.39 1.72 -7.58
N GLY A 188 -20.14 1.98 -6.29
CA GLY A 188 -20.71 1.25 -5.17
C GLY A 188 -22.16 1.61 -4.87
N HIS A 189 -22.62 1.34 -3.64
CA HIS A 189 -23.97 1.66 -3.22
C HIS A 189 -24.22 3.17 -3.21
N PRO A 190 -25.44 3.62 -3.58
CA PRO A 190 -25.81 5.02 -3.46
C PRO A 190 -25.79 5.45 -1.99
N SER A 191 -25.54 6.73 -1.76
CA SER A 191 -25.70 7.32 -0.43
C SER A 191 -27.18 7.37 -0.04
N PRO A 192 -27.54 7.04 1.21
CA PRO A 192 -28.90 7.21 1.69
C PRO A 192 -29.31 8.68 1.81
N ASP A 193 -28.37 9.58 1.99
CA ASP A 193 -28.59 11.00 2.30
C ASP A 193 -28.26 11.92 1.10
N GLY A 194 -28.21 11.38 -0.12
CA GLY A 194 -27.91 12.16 -1.33
C GLY A 194 -26.43 12.53 -1.51
N GLY A 195 -25.53 11.95 -0.73
CA GLY A 195 -24.08 12.12 -0.87
C GLY A 195 -23.48 11.33 -2.04
N LYS A 196 -22.16 11.28 -2.11
CA LYS A 196 -21.44 10.52 -3.15
C LYS A 196 -21.68 9.02 -2.97
N ALA A 197 -21.86 8.30 -4.07
CA ALA A 197 -21.93 6.84 -4.04
C ALA A 197 -20.58 6.25 -3.53
N GLY A 198 -20.66 5.03 -2.99
CA GLY A 198 -19.49 4.24 -2.62
C GLY A 198 -18.68 3.83 -3.84
N ASP A 199 -17.62 3.06 -3.62
CA ASP A 199 -16.76 2.54 -4.67
C ASP A 199 -16.95 1.03 -4.86
N VAL A 200 -16.58 0.49 -6.02
CA VAL A 200 -16.44 -0.95 -6.22
C VAL A 200 -14.97 -1.31 -6.05
N ILE A 201 -14.69 -2.25 -5.16
CA ILE A 201 -13.35 -2.78 -4.90
C ILE A 201 -13.32 -4.23 -5.36
N ILE A 202 -12.58 -4.51 -6.42
CA ILE A 202 -12.45 -5.85 -7.01
C ILE A 202 -11.10 -6.42 -6.60
N THR A 203 -11.09 -7.56 -5.90
CA THR A 203 -9.87 -8.32 -5.66
C THR A 203 -9.70 -9.33 -6.79
N VAL A 204 -8.62 -9.20 -7.55
CA VAL A 204 -8.33 -10.11 -8.66
C VAL A 204 -7.56 -11.31 -8.12
N GLY A 205 -8.10 -12.52 -8.33
CA GLY A 205 -7.41 -13.79 -8.06
C GLY A 205 -6.81 -14.35 -9.34
N VAL A 206 -5.53 -14.75 -9.29
CA VAL A 206 -4.85 -15.40 -10.40
C VAL A 206 -4.31 -16.75 -9.91
N PRO A 207 -4.98 -17.87 -10.22
CA PRO A 207 -4.54 -19.20 -9.82
C PRO A 207 -3.20 -19.55 -10.46
N LYS A 208 -2.47 -20.48 -9.83
CA LYS A 208 -1.23 -21.02 -10.39
C LYS A 208 -1.51 -21.69 -11.73
N HIS A 209 -0.70 -21.35 -12.73
CA HIS A 209 -0.72 -22.03 -14.02
C HIS A 209 0.10 -23.34 -13.94
N GLN A 210 -0.29 -24.37 -14.75
CA GLN A 210 0.36 -25.68 -14.69
C GLN A 210 1.83 -25.67 -15.13
N ILE A 211 2.17 -24.83 -16.10
CA ILE A 211 3.49 -24.80 -16.74
C ILE A 211 4.24 -23.52 -16.35
N PHE A 212 3.56 -22.38 -16.33
CA PHE A 212 4.17 -21.09 -16.15
C PHE A 212 4.03 -20.60 -14.70
N ALA A 213 5.14 -20.19 -14.11
CA ALA A 213 5.17 -19.44 -12.86
C ALA A 213 5.53 -17.96 -13.13
N ARG A 214 4.89 -17.05 -12.44
CA ARG A 214 5.22 -15.62 -12.53
C ARG A 214 6.30 -15.26 -11.54
N ASP A 215 7.37 -14.62 -12.00
CA ASP A 215 8.48 -14.11 -11.22
C ASP A 215 8.66 -12.60 -11.49
N GLY A 216 7.99 -11.77 -10.70
CA GLY A 216 7.93 -10.33 -10.96
C GLY A 216 7.25 -9.99 -12.29
N ASP A 217 8.04 -9.45 -13.22
CA ASP A 217 7.61 -9.18 -14.61
C ASP A 217 8.08 -10.27 -15.58
N HIS A 218 8.79 -11.28 -15.09
CA HIS A 218 9.19 -12.44 -15.87
C HIS A 218 8.20 -13.60 -15.70
N LEU A 219 8.23 -14.50 -16.66
CA LEU A 219 7.63 -15.83 -16.55
C LEU A 219 8.73 -16.85 -16.42
N ARG A 220 8.52 -17.90 -15.64
CA ARG A 220 9.45 -19.02 -15.48
C ARG A 220 8.75 -20.32 -15.90
N ILE A 221 9.48 -21.17 -16.59
CA ILE A 221 9.08 -22.55 -16.89
C ILE A 221 10.24 -23.51 -16.62
N GLU A 222 9.92 -24.75 -16.28
CA GLU A 222 10.86 -25.85 -16.27
C GLU A 222 10.73 -26.62 -17.59
N LEU A 223 11.84 -26.77 -18.29
CA LEU A 223 11.89 -27.47 -19.57
C LEU A 223 12.73 -28.74 -19.41
N PRO A 224 12.12 -29.93 -19.48
CA PRO A 224 12.86 -31.18 -19.50
C PRO A 224 13.64 -31.34 -20.81
N ILE A 225 14.92 -31.65 -20.69
CA ILE A 225 15.82 -31.95 -21.81
C ILE A 225 16.51 -33.27 -21.57
N THR A 226 16.93 -33.94 -22.65
CA THR A 226 17.69 -35.16 -22.54
C THR A 226 19.16 -34.91 -22.20
N PHE A 227 19.83 -35.92 -21.68
CA PHE A 227 21.29 -35.87 -21.44
C PHE A 227 22.07 -35.55 -22.73
N GLY A 228 21.67 -36.12 -23.87
CA GLY A 228 22.31 -35.87 -25.17
C GLY A 228 22.18 -34.39 -25.59
N GLU A 229 20.98 -33.77 -25.43
CA GLU A 229 20.75 -32.37 -25.73
C GLU A 229 21.55 -31.45 -24.82
N ALA A 230 21.67 -31.80 -23.54
CA ALA A 230 22.47 -31.05 -22.58
C ALA A 230 23.96 -31.09 -22.90
N THR A 231 24.48 -32.28 -23.28
CA THR A 231 25.90 -32.52 -23.49
C THR A 231 26.39 -32.03 -24.86
N LEU A 232 25.63 -32.34 -25.92
CA LEU A 232 26.03 -32.02 -27.30
C LEU A 232 25.53 -30.68 -27.78
N GLY A 233 24.56 -30.10 -27.05
CA GLY A 233 23.80 -28.94 -27.46
C GLY A 233 22.68 -29.31 -28.42
N ALA A 234 21.63 -28.51 -28.41
CA ALA A 234 20.46 -28.74 -29.25
C ALA A 234 19.73 -27.43 -29.54
N THR A 235 18.81 -27.49 -30.50
CA THR A 235 17.78 -26.46 -30.67
C THR A 235 16.44 -27.07 -30.31
N VAL A 236 15.80 -26.53 -29.25
CA VAL A 236 14.54 -27.04 -28.71
C VAL A 236 13.43 -25.99 -28.90
N GLU A 237 12.19 -26.48 -28.93
CA GLU A 237 11.01 -25.62 -28.97
C GLU A 237 10.52 -25.41 -27.57
N VAL A 238 10.38 -24.13 -27.22
CA VAL A 238 9.95 -23.66 -25.90
C VAL A 238 8.53 -23.10 -26.03
N PRO A 239 7.54 -23.62 -25.29
CA PRO A 239 6.19 -23.08 -25.31
C PRO A 239 6.16 -21.67 -24.69
N THR A 240 5.29 -20.81 -25.18
CA THR A 240 5.02 -19.49 -24.62
C THR A 240 3.60 -19.40 -24.05
N ILE A 241 3.36 -18.43 -23.20
CA ILE A 241 2.04 -18.22 -22.59
C ILE A 241 0.96 -17.85 -23.62
N GLU A 242 1.37 -17.33 -24.78
CA GLU A 242 0.49 -16.98 -25.90
C GLU A 242 -0.03 -18.23 -26.62
N GLY A 243 0.66 -19.36 -26.48
CA GLY A 243 0.31 -20.66 -27.10
C GLY A 243 1.12 -20.99 -28.35
N ASP A 244 2.07 -20.13 -28.74
CA ASP A 244 3.07 -20.41 -29.77
C ASP A 244 4.32 -21.03 -29.14
N THR A 245 5.27 -21.48 -29.99
CA THR A 245 6.57 -21.99 -29.57
C THR A 245 7.68 -21.12 -30.12
N VAL A 246 8.79 -21.02 -29.36
CA VAL A 246 9.99 -20.29 -29.77
C VAL A 246 11.17 -21.26 -29.80
N LYS A 247 11.96 -21.26 -30.87
CA LYS A 247 13.19 -22.05 -30.98
C LYS A 247 14.28 -21.44 -30.12
N MET A 248 14.83 -22.20 -29.20
CA MET A 248 15.90 -21.82 -28.31
C MET A 248 17.10 -22.76 -28.48
N LYS A 249 18.30 -22.17 -28.63
CA LYS A 249 19.54 -22.91 -28.74
C LYS A 249 20.10 -23.20 -27.33
N ILE A 250 20.33 -24.46 -27.02
CA ILE A 250 21.01 -24.95 -25.84
C ILE A 250 22.50 -25.15 -26.19
N PRO A 251 23.42 -24.47 -25.51
CA PRO A 251 24.86 -24.69 -25.68
C PRO A 251 25.27 -26.10 -25.26
N ALA A 252 26.29 -26.65 -25.88
CA ALA A 252 26.88 -27.93 -25.45
C ALA A 252 27.47 -27.76 -24.02
N GLY A 253 27.39 -28.83 -23.21
CA GLY A 253 27.84 -28.81 -21.82
C GLY A 253 26.98 -28.00 -20.87
N THR A 254 25.68 -27.84 -21.16
CA THR A 254 24.76 -27.12 -20.30
C THR A 254 24.34 -27.94 -19.08
N PRO A 255 24.62 -27.48 -17.83
CA PRO A 255 24.23 -28.24 -16.63
C PRO A 255 22.73 -28.16 -16.37
N SER A 256 22.20 -29.18 -15.64
CA SER A 256 20.83 -29.15 -15.13
C SER A 256 20.62 -27.95 -14.18
N GLY A 257 19.45 -27.33 -14.20
CA GLY A 257 19.15 -26.10 -13.43
C GLY A 257 19.63 -24.81 -14.09
N LYS A 258 20.29 -24.89 -15.25
CA LYS A 258 20.68 -23.69 -16.01
C LYS A 258 19.44 -22.95 -16.50
N VAL A 259 19.42 -21.65 -16.22
CA VAL A 259 18.33 -20.76 -16.69
C VAL A 259 18.78 -20.06 -17.97
N LEU A 260 18.01 -20.25 -19.04
CA LEU A 260 18.15 -19.50 -20.29
C LEU A 260 17.01 -18.50 -20.41
N ARG A 261 17.22 -17.44 -21.17
CA ARG A 261 16.29 -16.32 -21.29
C ARG A 261 15.81 -16.14 -22.71
N VAL A 262 14.49 -16.14 -22.89
CA VAL A 262 13.83 -15.73 -24.13
C VAL A 262 13.28 -14.33 -23.95
N LYS A 263 13.87 -13.36 -24.64
CA LYS A 263 13.56 -11.93 -24.48
C LYS A 263 12.13 -11.62 -24.93
N GLY A 264 11.46 -10.75 -24.15
CA GLY A 264 10.18 -10.19 -24.50
C GLY A 264 9.01 -11.18 -24.50
N ARG A 265 9.12 -12.31 -23.77
CA ARG A 265 8.06 -13.31 -23.63
C ARG A 265 7.54 -13.46 -22.20
N GLY A 266 7.74 -12.41 -21.38
CA GLY A 266 7.24 -12.30 -20.03
C GLY A 266 5.97 -11.44 -19.94
N VAL A 267 5.77 -10.85 -18.77
CA VAL A 267 4.60 -10.02 -18.45
C VAL A 267 4.85 -8.56 -18.88
N ARG A 268 3.85 -7.94 -19.47
CA ARG A 268 3.91 -6.51 -19.77
C ARG A 268 3.59 -5.70 -18.50
N ALA A 269 4.57 -5.00 -17.98
CA ALA A 269 4.41 -4.07 -16.85
C ALA A 269 4.57 -2.62 -17.36
N GLY A 270 3.47 -1.97 -17.70
CA GLY A 270 3.48 -0.65 -18.31
C GLY A 270 4.17 -0.64 -19.68
N ALA A 271 5.26 0.13 -19.82
CA ALA A 271 6.06 0.19 -21.04
C ALA A 271 7.10 -0.94 -21.16
N ALA A 272 7.47 -1.58 -20.06
CA ALA A 272 8.44 -2.67 -20.05
C ALA A 272 7.78 -4.02 -20.32
N LEU A 273 8.44 -4.86 -21.11
CA LEU A 273 8.06 -6.24 -21.37
C LEU A 273 9.10 -7.15 -20.71
N GLY A 274 8.64 -8.02 -19.82
CA GLY A 274 9.49 -9.01 -19.18
C GLY A 274 9.94 -10.12 -20.14
N ASP A 275 10.71 -11.05 -19.62
CA ASP A 275 11.27 -12.17 -20.38
C ASP A 275 10.70 -13.50 -19.87
N LEU A 276 10.83 -14.55 -20.69
CA LEU A 276 10.59 -15.92 -20.27
C LEU A 276 11.91 -16.55 -19.83
N LEU A 277 11.97 -16.98 -18.58
CA LEU A 277 13.09 -17.67 -17.96
C LEU A 277 12.83 -19.17 -18.07
N VAL A 278 13.68 -19.87 -18.81
CA VAL A 278 13.57 -21.30 -19.07
C VAL A 278 14.63 -22.03 -18.23
N GLU A 279 14.19 -22.73 -17.22
CA GLU A 279 15.05 -23.56 -16.37
C GLU A 279 15.15 -24.97 -16.99
N LEU A 280 16.35 -25.34 -17.40
CA LEU A 280 16.59 -26.61 -18.05
C LEU A 280 16.76 -27.72 -17.00
N GLN A 281 15.96 -28.78 -17.11
CA GLN A 281 16.01 -29.94 -16.22
C GLN A 281 16.42 -31.18 -17.03
N VAL A 282 17.58 -31.77 -16.73
CA VAL A 282 18.02 -33.00 -17.40
C VAL A 282 17.17 -34.17 -16.92
N ALA A 283 16.35 -34.69 -17.82
CA ALA A 283 15.49 -35.82 -17.55
C ALA A 283 16.25 -37.16 -17.68
N VAL A 284 16.09 -38.02 -16.68
CA VAL A 284 16.64 -39.34 -16.67
C VAL A 284 15.54 -40.34 -17.08
N PRO A 285 15.72 -41.16 -18.14
CA PRO A 285 14.71 -42.13 -18.53
C PRO A 285 14.55 -43.21 -17.45
N SER A 286 13.31 -43.53 -17.12
CA SER A 286 12.98 -44.55 -16.10
C SER A 286 13.31 -45.99 -16.54
N HIS A 287 13.33 -46.24 -17.84
CA HIS A 287 13.60 -47.56 -18.43
C HIS A 287 14.56 -47.45 -19.60
N LEU A 288 15.54 -48.35 -19.63
CA LEU A 288 16.48 -48.48 -20.72
C LEU A 288 16.37 -49.90 -21.32
N SER A 289 16.38 -50.00 -22.64
CA SER A 289 16.54 -51.32 -23.30
C SER A 289 17.93 -51.90 -23.02
N GLY A 290 18.09 -53.21 -23.14
CA GLY A 290 19.39 -53.86 -22.93
C GLY A 290 20.49 -53.29 -23.84
N ALA A 291 20.18 -52.97 -25.08
CA ALA A 291 21.12 -52.33 -26.01
C ALA A 291 21.50 -50.93 -25.55
N ALA A 292 20.54 -50.11 -25.12
CA ALA A 292 20.81 -48.75 -24.60
C ALA A 292 21.65 -48.77 -23.31
N LYS A 293 21.40 -49.73 -22.42
CA LYS A 293 22.18 -49.95 -21.22
C LYS A 293 23.66 -50.25 -21.56
N GLY A 294 23.91 -51.18 -22.51
CA GLY A 294 25.28 -51.48 -22.91
C GLY A 294 26.01 -50.31 -23.58
N HIS A 295 25.32 -49.47 -24.34
CA HIS A 295 25.92 -48.20 -24.85
C HIS A 295 26.22 -47.21 -23.76
N LEU A 296 25.34 -47.09 -22.76
CA LEU A 296 25.56 -46.22 -21.62
C LEU A 296 26.77 -46.64 -20.77
N GLU A 297 26.94 -47.97 -20.53
CA GLU A 297 28.09 -48.51 -19.81
C GLU A 297 29.41 -48.21 -20.54
N LYS A 298 29.44 -48.33 -21.88
CA LYS A 298 30.60 -47.96 -22.70
C LYS A 298 30.87 -46.43 -22.62
N LEU A 299 29.86 -45.62 -22.65
CA LEU A 299 29.99 -44.17 -22.50
C LEU A 299 30.56 -43.82 -21.13
N MET A 300 30.03 -44.39 -20.05
CA MET A 300 30.53 -44.18 -18.69
C MET A 300 31.99 -44.54 -18.50
N ALA A 301 32.45 -45.64 -19.17
CA ALA A 301 33.86 -46.03 -19.16
C ALA A 301 34.80 -45.07 -19.93
N ALA A 302 34.24 -44.29 -20.88
CA ALA A 302 34.98 -43.34 -21.70
C ALA A 302 34.97 -41.90 -21.12
N LEU A 303 34.06 -41.61 -20.19
CA LEU A 303 34.00 -40.32 -19.54
C LEU A 303 35.14 -40.16 -18.50
N PRO A 304 35.66 -38.94 -18.30
CA PRO A 304 36.58 -38.66 -17.20
C PRO A 304 35.90 -38.99 -15.85
N ASN A 305 36.68 -39.57 -14.94
CA ASN A 305 36.22 -39.96 -13.61
C ASN A 305 36.14 -38.71 -12.70
N GLU A 306 35.26 -37.78 -13.07
CA GLU A 306 35.02 -36.61 -12.27
C GLU A 306 33.90 -36.92 -11.25
N ASN A 307 34.17 -36.66 -9.98
CA ASN A 307 33.19 -36.78 -8.91
C ASN A 307 32.36 -35.50 -8.83
N PRO A 308 31.08 -35.47 -9.26
CA PRO A 308 30.25 -34.26 -9.23
C PRO A 308 29.87 -33.82 -7.82
N ARG A 309 30.39 -34.50 -6.77
CA ARG A 309 30.11 -34.20 -5.35
C ARG A 309 31.30 -33.58 -4.65
N GLU A 310 32.41 -33.39 -5.32
CA GLU A 310 33.56 -32.57 -4.87
C GLU A 310 33.47 -31.15 -5.44
#